data_480f30f51af5b241873757765eeb1985
#
_entry.id   480f30f51af5b241873757765eeb1985
#
_cell.length_a   1.000
_cell.length_b   1.000
_cell.length_c   1.000
_cell.angle_alpha   90.00
_cell.angle_beta   90.00
_cell.angle_gamma   90.00
#
_symmetry.space_group_name_H-M   'P 1'
#
loop_
_entity.id
_entity.type
_entity.pdbx_description
1 polymer ?
#
loop_
_entity_poly.entity_id
_entity_poly.type
_entity_poly.pdbx_seq_one_letter_code
_entity_poly.pdbx_strand_id
1 'polypeptide(L)'
;RDVVEDSKINRFYIKNDFDTISNTLALADLFYKSSFIAIKKIPFKFRFAILVARRVYKKIGDKILKTRNIENYNKAGKIYTNSFTKIYQTILSIFDLITLLLTKQKSGYMNNEHFLISEEIDLNERI
;
A
#
# COMPACT_ATOMS: atom_id res chain seq x y z
N ARG A 1 -3.85 8.14 -3.95
CA ARG A 1 -3.59 8.35 -5.38
C ARG A 1 -4.66 9.21 -6.03
N ASP A 2 -5.90 8.94 -5.77
CA ASP A 2 -7.04 9.55 -6.46
C ASP A 2 -7.64 10.77 -5.70
N VAL A 3 -6.94 11.31 -4.68
CA VAL A 3 -7.44 12.39 -3.81
C VAL A 3 -7.91 13.63 -4.60
N VAL A 4 -7.18 14.00 -5.66
CA VAL A 4 -7.55 15.14 -6.52
C VAL A 4 -8.80 14.84 -7.35
N GLU A 5 -8.94 13.63 -7.87
CA GLU A 5 -10.11 13.21 -8.65
C GLU A 5 -11.34 13.07 -7.76
N ASP A 6 -11.17 12.47 -6.58
CA ASP A 6 -12.25 12.29 -5.61
C ASP A 6 -12.77 13.65 -5.11
N SER A 7 -11.88 14.62 -4.85
CA SER A 7 -12.29 15.96 -4.43
C SER A 7 -13.14 16.70 -5.47
N LYS A 8 -12.90 16.48 -6.78
CA LYS A 8 -13.71 17.06 -7.86
C LYS A 8 -15.14 16.56 -7.93
N ILE A 9 -15.40 15.38 -7.37
CA ILE A 9 -16.73 14.77 -7.29
C ILE A 9 -17.29 14.76 -5.86
N ASN A 10 -16.78 15.67 -5.01
CA ASN A 10 -17.15 15.84 -3.60
C ASN A 10 -16.99 14.56 -2.75
N ARG A 11 -16.00 13.73 -3.05
CA ARG A 11 -15.62 12.57 -2.24
C ARG A 11 -14.32 12.86 -1.49
N PHE A 12 -14.39 12.92 -0.17
CA PHE A 12 -13.26 13.28 0.69
C PHE A 12 -12.93 12.12 1.63
N TYR A 13 -12.19 11.12 1.14
CA TYR A 13 -11.69 10.02 1.98
C TYR A 13 -10.43 10.40 2.76
N ILE A 14 -9.63 11.31 2.21
CA ILE A 14 -8.39 11.83 2.81
C ILE A 14 -8.35 13.33 2.52
N LYS A 15 -7.99 14.12 3.53
CA LYS A 15 -7.81 15.56 3.37
C LYS A 15 -6.76 15.86 2.30
N ASN A 16 -7.04 16.81 1.41
CA ASN A 16 -6.14 17.20 0.32
C ASN A 16 -5.05 18.16 0.84
N ASP A 17 -4.25 17.71 1.79
CA ASP A 17 -3.01 18.35 2.23
C ASP A 17 -1.86 17.34 2.20
N PHE A 18 -0.64 17.84 1.98
CA PHE A 18 0.51 16.98 1.75
C PHE A 18 0.94 16.21 3.00
N ASP A 19 0.76 16.77 4.18
CA ASP A 19 1.13 16.12 5.44
C ASP A 19 0.22 14.92 5.73
N THR A 20 -1.10 15.08 5.57
CA THR A 20 -2.05 13.97 5.69
C THR A 20 -1.76 12.86 4.68
N ILE A 21 -1.50 13.22 3.41
CA ILE A 21 -1.15 12.25 2.36
C ILE A 21 0.15 11.51 2.72
N SER A 22 1.18 12.23 3.15
CA SER A 22 2.48 11.66 3.54
C SER A 22 2.36 10.73 4.73
N ASN A 23 1.63 11.12 5.77
CA ASN A 23 1.39 10.29 6.95
C ASN A 23 0.61 9.02 6.61
N THR A 24 -0.41 9.13 5.75
CA THR A 24 -1.16 7.96 5.26
C THR A 24 -0.26 6.99 4.48
N LEU A 25 0.65 7.52 3.65
CA LEU A 25 1.61 6.67 2.91
C LEU A 25 2.65 6.03 3.83
N ALA A 26 3.10 6.73 4.87
CA ALA A 26 4.00 6.16 5.88
C ALA A 26 3.31 5.02 6.65
N LEU A 27 2.06 5.21 7.04
CA LEU A 27 1.25 4.17 7.68
C LEU A 27 1.05 2.97 6.75
N ALA A 28 0.71 3.21 5.47
CA ALA A 28 0.60 2.14 4.48
C ALA A 28 1.90 1.33 4.32
N ASP A 29 3.08 1.98 4.38
CA ASP A 29 4.37 1.28 4.31
C ASP A 29 4.60 0.38 5.53
N LEU A 30 4.19 0.79 6.73
CA LEU A 30 4.22 -0.06 7.92
C LEU A 30 3.34 -1.30 7.73
N PHE A 31 2.12 -1.15 7.19
CA PHE A 31 1.25 -2.29 6.89
C PHE A 31 1.83 -3.20 5.81
N TYR A 32 2.45 -2.66 4.77
CA TYR A 32 3.14 -3.46 3.77
C TYR A 32 4.29 -4.27 4.36
N LYS A 33 4.97 -3.76 5.37
CA LYS A 33 6.05 -4.50 6.06
C LYS A 33 5.47 -5.58 6.98
N SER A 34 4.53 -5.23 7.84
CA SER A 34 3.95 -6.13 8.85
C SER A 34 3.15 -7.27 8.22
N SER A 35 2.39 -7.00 7.15
CA SER A 35 1.56 -7.99 6.46
C SER A 35 2.35 -8.97 5.59
N PHE A 36 3.65 -8.75 5.34
CA PHE A 36 4.41 -9.58 4.40
C PHE A 36 4.36 -11.08 4.76
N ILE A 37 4.60 -11.41 6.02
CA ILE A 37 4.58 -12.81 6.49
C ILE A 37 3.16 -13.39 6.48
N ALA A 38 2.13 -12.55 6.70
CA ALA A 38 0.74 -12.98 6.69
C ALA A 38 0.29 -13.48 5.29
N ILE A 39 0.96 -13.04 4.22
CA ILE A 39 0.71 -13.54 2.85
C ILE A 39 0.91 -15.06 2.76
N LYS A 40 1.71 -15.66 3.64
CA LYS A 40 1.85 -17.12 3.74
C LYS A 40 0.54 -17.87 4.04
N LYS A 41 -0.39 -17.22 4.73
CA LYS A 41 -1.71 -17.79 5.05
C LYS A 41 -2.66 -17.81 3.85
N ILE A 42 -2.34 -17.02 2.81
CA ILE A 42 -3.15 -16.94 1.59
C ILE A 42 -2.85 -18.16 0.70
N PRO A 43 -3.84 -18.73 -0.01
CA PRO A 43 -3.60 -19.82 -0.95
C PRO A 43 -2.50 -19.47 -1.96
N PHE A 44 -1.59 -20.41 -2.23
CA PHE A 44 -0.37 -20.19 -2.99
C PHE A 44 -0.59 -19.47 -4.33
N LYS A 45 -1.65 -19.85 -5.05
CA LYS A 45 -2.00 -19.28 -6.36
C LYS A 45 -2.24 -17.75 -6.35
N PHE A 46 -2.59 -17.18 -5.20
CA PHE A 46 -2.85 -15.74 -5.08
C PHE A 46 -1.65 -14.95 -4.54
N ARG A 47 -0.68 -15.61 -3.89
CA ARG A 47 0.45 -14.95 -3.22
C ARG A 47 1.24 -14.05 -4.16
N PHE A 48 1.54 -14.57 -5.35
CA PHE A 48 2.33 -13.81 -6.34
C PHE A 48 1.64 -12.52 -6.77
N ALA A 49 0.35 -12.58 -7.11
CA ALA A 49 -0.42 -11.40 -7.50
C ALA A 49 -0.45 -10.33 -6.38
N ILE A 50 -0.59 -10.75 -5.13
CA ILE A 50 -0.59 -9.85 -3.98
C ILE A 50 0.79 -9.21 -3.78
N LEU A 51 1.88 -9.98 -3.94
CA LEU A 51 3.24 -9.45 -3.85
C LEU A 51 3.53 -8.42 -4.94
N VAL A 52 3.08 -8.68 -6.18
CA VAL A 52 3.18 -7.72 -7.30
C VAL A 52 2.41 -6.44 -6.99
N ALA A 53 1.14 -6.58 -6.58
CA ALA A 53 0.30 -5.44 -6.23
C ALA A 53 0.95 -4.59 -5.13
N ARG A 54 1.41 -5.22 -4.03
CA ARG A 54 2.12 -4.57 -2.93
C ARG A 54 3.29 -3.72 -3.42
N ARG A 55 4.17 -4.27 -4.28
CA ARG A 55 5.32 -3.55 -4.83
C ARG A 55 4.92 -2.39 -5.74
N VAL A 56 3.95 -2.62 -6.62
CA VAL A 56 3.49 -1.59 -7.55
C VAL A 56 2.84 -0.43 -6.82
N TYR A 57 1.96 -0.70 -5.84
CA TYR A 57 1.32 0.35 -5.03
C TYR A 57 2.34 1.12 -4.18
N LYS A 58 3.33 0.44 -3.59
CA LYS A 58 4.43 1.11 -2.90
C LYS A 58 5.17 2.08 -3.83
N LYS A 59 5.45 1.69 -5.08
CA LYS A 59 6.10 2.58 -6.07
C LYS A 59 5.24 3.78 -6.45
N ILE A 60 3.92 3.65 -6.46
CA ILE A 60 3.02 4.80 -6.63
C ILE A 60 3.17 5.75 -5.43
N GLY A 61 3.16 5.23 -4.21
CA GLY A 61 3.42 6.00 -2.99
C GLY A 61 4.75 6.75 -3.04
N ASP A 62 5.84 6.07 -3.41
CA ASP A 62 7.18 6.70 -3.59
C ASP A 62 7.13 7.87 -4.59
N LYS A 63 6.36 7.74 -5.67
CA LYS A 63 6.20 8.82 -6.66
C LYS A 63 5.39 10.00 -6.11
N ILE A 64 4.35 9.74 -5.32
CA ILE A 64 3.58 10.78 -4.64
C ILE A 64 4.48 11.57 -3.70
N LEU A 65 5.26 10.90 -2.85
CA LEU A 65 6.19 11.57 -1.94
C LEU A 65 7.24 12.41 -2.67
N LYS A 66 7.65 12.04 -3.87
CA LYS A 66 8.58 12.82 -4.70
C LYS A 66 8.02 14.15 -5.18
N THR A 67 6.73 14.38 -5.14
CA THR A 67 6.13 15.68 -5.48
C THR A 67 6.44 16.76 -4.43
N ARG A 68 6.75 16.36 -3.19
CA ARG A 68 7.22 17.18 -2.06
C ARG A 68 6.23 18.19 -1.50
N ASN A 69 5.20 18.56 -2.23
CA ASN A 69 4.16 19.49 -1.79
C ASN A 69 2.85 19.26 -2.52
N ILE A 70 1.78 19.86 -1.98
CA ILE A 70 0.42 19.68 -2.48
C ILE A 70 0.21 20.29 -3.88
N GLU A 71 0.88 21.39 -4.20
CA GLU A 71 0.75 22.04 -5.50
C GLU A 71 1.28 21.15 -6.62
N ASN A 72 2.48 20.59 -6.44
CA ASN A 72 3.08 19.66 -7.41
C ASN A 72 2.26 18.37 -7.51
N TYR A 73 1.74 17.87 -6.40
CA TYR A 73 0.86 16.70 -6.39
C TYR A 73 -0.42 16.97 -7.20
N ASN A 74 -1.09 18.11 -6.96
CA ASN A 74 -2.29 18.50 -7.67
C ASN A 74 -2.03 18.74 -9.17
N LYS A 75 -0.88 19.34 -9.53
CA LYS A 75 -0.45 19.51 -10.94
C LYS A 75 -0.16 18.18 -11.62
N ALA A 76 0.42 17.22 -10.91
CA ALA A 76 0.73 15.90 -11.46
C ALA A 76 -0.54 15.08 -11.77
N GLY A 77 -1.66 15.40 -11.12
CA GLY A 77 -2.91 14.67 -11.28
C GLY A 77 -2.77 13.20 -10.84
N LYS A 78 -3.37 12.29 -11.58
CA LYS A 78 -3.32 10.87 -11.26
C LYS A 78 -1.95 10.26 -11.53
N ILE A 79 -1.26 9.84 -10.47
CA ILE A 79 0.11 9.31 -10.53
C ILE A 79 0.08 7.80 -10.83
N TYR A 80 0.83 7.41 -11.87
CA TYR A 80 0.96 6.03 -12.33
C TYR A 80 2.41 5.54 -12.32
N THR A 81 2.57 4.23 -12.31
CA THR A 81 3.83 3.58 -12.68
C THR A 81 3.81 3.26 -14.18
N ASN A 82 4.95 3.48 -14.87
CA ASN A 82 5.13 3.08 -16.27
C ASN A 82 5.25 1.54 -16.40
N SER A 83 5.10 1.03 -17.61
CA SER A 83 5.14 -0.41 -17.89
C SER A 83 6.47 -1.04 -17.49
N PHE A 84 7.60 -0.39 -17.74
CA PHE A 84 8.92 -0.87 -17.33
C PHE A 84 9.03 -1.03 -15.81
N THR A 85 8.54 -0.05 -15.05
CA THR A 85 8.52 -0.15 -13.59
C THR A 85 7.64 -1.33 -13.13
N LYS A 86 6.48 -1.55 -13.77
CA LYS A 86 5.60 -2.67 -13.45
C LYS A 86 6.30 -4.00 -13.69
N ILE A 87 6.92 -4.19 -14.85
CA ILE A 87 7.68 -5.40 -15.19
C ILE A 87 8.81 -5.63 -14.19
N TYR A 88 9.61 -4.59 -13.89
CA TYR A 88 10.69 -4.68 -12.91
C TYR A 88 10.18 -5.07 -11.52
N GLN A 89 9.09 -4.47 -11.04
CA GLN A 89 8.49 -4.83 -9.75
C GLN A 89 7.92 -6.27 -9.77
N THR A 90 7.40 -6.71 -10.91
CA THR A 90 6.93 -8.10 -11.08
C THR A 90 8.09 -9.10 -10.94
N ILE A 91 9.23 -8.83 -11.57
CA ILE A 91 10.43 -9.66 -11.42
C ILE A 91 10.90 -9.70 -9.96
N LEU A 92 10.96 -8.55 -9.30
CA LEU A 92 11.33 -8.48 -7.88
C LEU A 92 10.35 -9.23 -6.97
N SER A 93 9.08 -9.34 -7.36
CA SER A 93 8.07 -10.10 -6.61
C SER A 93 8.33 -11.60 -6.61
N ILE A 94 9.09 -12.12 -7.59
CA ILE A 94 9.54 -13.52 -7.60
C ILE A 94 10.50 -13.75 -6.42
N PHE A 95 11.44 -12.81 -6.19
CA PHE A 95 12.35 -12.89 -5.04
C PHE A 95 11.61 -12.77 -3.71
N ASP A 96 10.58 -11.91 -3.63
CA ASP A 96 9.72 -11.84 -2.44
C ASP A 96 9.01 -13.17 -2.20
N LEU A 97 8.50 -13.82 -3.25
CA LEU A 97 7.85 -15.11 -3.13
C LEU A 97 8.81 -16.18 -2.61
N ILE A 98 10.04 -16.23 -3.13
CA ILE A 98 11.08 -17.15 -2.66
C ILE A 98 11.41 -16.86 -1.19
N THR A 99 11.64 -15.60 -0.86
CA THR A 99 11.91 -15.19 0.54
C THR A 99 10.76 -15.60 1.46
N LEU A 100 9.52 -15.37 1.04
CA LEU A 100 8.35 -15.75 1.79
C LEU A 100 8.27 -17.27 2.02
N LEU A 101 8.65 -18.09 1.03
CA LEU A 101 8.66 -19.55 1.15
C LEU A 101 9.73 -20.02 2.15
N LEU A 102 10.91 -19.38 2.15
CA LEU A 102 12.04 -19.73 3.02
C LEU A 102 11.86 -19.21 4.46
N THR A 103 11.11 -18.12 4.67
CA THR A 103 10.92 -17.53 5.99
C THR A 103 10.06 -18.46 6.86
N LYS A 104 10.53 -18.82 8.05
CA LYS A 104 9.73 -19.57 9.04
C LYS A 104 8.59 -18.69 9.58
N GLN A 105 7.39 -19.26 9.64
CA GLN A 105 6.23 -18.57 10.21
C GLN A 105 6.41 -18.52 11.73
N LYS A 106 6.61 -17.33 12.30
CA LYS A 106 6.47 -17.12 13.73
C LYS A 106 4.97 -17.06 14.06
N SER A 107 4.50 -17.95 14.90
CA SER A 107 3.13 -17.96 15.41
C SER A 107 2.94 -16.76 16.34
N GLY A 108 1.87 -16.00 16.15
CA GLY A 108 1.33 -15.17 17.21
C GLY A 108 1.76 -13.69 17.29
N TYR A 109 2.01 -12.98 16.19
CA TYR A 109 2.18 -11.52 16.25
C TYR A 109 0.94 -10.79 15.71
N MET A 110 0.13 -10.26 16.65
CA MET A 110 -0.66 -9.04 16.37
C MET A 110 0.30 -7.86 16.60
N ASN A 111 0.68 -7.16 15.55
CA ASN A 111 1.47 -5.95 15.64
C ASN A 111 0.60 -4.81 16.17
N ASN A 112 1.19 -3.86 16.91
CA ASN A 112 0.48 -2.69 17.42
C ASN A 112 -0.20 -1.87 16.29
N GLU A 113 0.32 -1.95 15.05
CA GLU A 113 -0.29 -1.30 13.88
C GLU A 113 -1.68 -1.84 13.53
N HIS A 114 -2.00 -3.08 13.89
CA HIS A 114 -3.34 -3.64 13.70
C HIS A 114 -4.39 -2.99 14.61
N PHE A 115 -3.99 -2.54 15.80
CA PHE A 115 -4.88 -1.82 16.71
C PHE A 115 -5.27 -0.44 16.17
N LEU A 116 -4.35 0.27 15.49
CA LEU A 116 -4.61 1.58 14.88
C LEU A 116 -5.70 1.52 13.80
N ILE A 117 -5.85 0.39 13.12
CA ILE A 117 -6.93 0.21 12.12
C ILE A 117 -8.22 -0.28 12.76
N SER A 118 -8.15 -1.14 13.78
CA SER A 118 -9.36 -1.64 14.43
C SER A 118 -10.14 -0.56 15.17
N GLU A 119 -9.50 0.56 15.53
CA GLU A 119 -10.14 1.74 16.10
C GLU A 119 -10.81 2.62 15.04
N GLU A 120 -10.30 2.62 13.79
CA GLU A 120 -10.83 3.45 12.70
C GLU A 120 -11.82 2.71 11.78
N ILE A 121 -11.78 1.38 11.77
CA ILE A 121 -12.66 0.55 10.94
C ILE A 121 -13.48 -0.35 11.86
N ASP A 122 -14.73 0.01 12.10
CA ASP A 122 -15.68 -0.93 12.69
C ASP A 122 -15.98 -2.05 11.70
N LEU A 123 -15.27 -3.16 11.87
CA LEU A 123 -15.43 -4.35 11.04
C LEU A 123 -16.81 -5.03 11.24
N ASN A 124 -17.59 -4.62 12.25
CA ASN A 124 -18.90 -5.18 12.56
C ASN A 124 -20.03 -4.45 11.79
N GLU A 125 -19.79 -3.27 11.22
CA GLU A 125 -20.80 -2.58 10.40
C GLU A 125 -20.97 -3.16 8.98
N ARG A 126 -20.24 -4.22 8.62
CA ARG A 126 -20.25 -4.80 7.25
C ARG A 126 -20.74 -6.24 7.17
N ILE A 127 -21.55 -6.68 8.12
CA ILE A 127 -22.25 -7.98 8.03
C ILE A 127 -23.73 -7.75 7.81
#